data_a3b0b99f27b21dcec7b3b2b50d85c666
#
_entry.id   a3b0b99f27b21dcec7b3b2b50d85c666
#
_cell.length_a   1.000
_cell.length_b   1.000
_cell.length_c   1.000
_cell.angle_alpha   90.00
_cell.angle_beta   90.00
_cell.angle_gamma   90.00
#
_symmetry.space_group_name_H-M   'P 1'
#
loop_
_entity.id
_entity.type
_entity.pdbx_description
1 polymer ?
#
loop_
_entity_poly.entity_id
_entity_poly.type
_entity_poly.pdbx_seq_one_letter_code
_entity_poly.pdbx_strand_id
1 'polypeptide(L)'
;MGVRTDVPFRELTAQEREIVFHGPAEKRHIFYVNEKTDVAAEMDFTYYSAVHTVENALSKVKDERGMRRVGRFLHEARCPACHGSRLSEPARSTTVRGLGLDEACRLALADLVEWAAGIPGTMPDELVAMARQIVDELTVTARRLLELGLGYLSLDRASSTLSTGERQRVQLARAVRNRTTGVLYVLDEPSIGLHPANVDGLLGVMRDLLADGNSVLVVDHDAALLREADWLLEIGPGSGREGGEIVVSAPTADAVADPASRIAPFITGDADVLCREQAPAEEVFDHGAIRLETAPIHTVRALDVAIPEQRLTAVTGVSGSGKTTLVLEALVP
;
A
#
# COMPACT_ATOMS: atom_id res chain seq x y z
N MET A 1 25.21 -36.08 -20.63
CA MET A 1 24.47 -34.90 -21.14
C MET A 1 25.25 -34.28 -22.35
N GLY A 2 26.57 -34.47 -22.45
CA GLY A 2 27.36 -33.94 -23.59
C GLY A 2 27.65 -32.42 -23.53
N VAL A 3 27.54 -31.83 -22.36
CA VAL A 3 27.89 -30.42 -22.10
C VAL A 3 29.34 -30.37 -21.60
N ARG A 4 30.18 -29.55 -22.22
CA ARG A 4 31.56 -29.32 -21.79
C ARG A 4 31.58 -28.54 -20.48
N THR A 5 32.35 -29.01 -19.52
CA THR A 5 32.47 -28.40 -18.16
C THR A 5 33.78 -27.66 -17.95
N ASP A 6 34.69 -27.77 -18.89
CA ASP A 6 36.05 -27.23 -18.89
C ASP A 6 36.18 -25.86 -19.61
N VAL A 7 35.08 -25.37 -20.17
CA VAL A 7 35.00 -24.07 -20.85
C VAL A 7 34.02 -23.13 -20.18
N PRO A 8 34.21 -21.80 -20.27
CA PRO A 8 33.27 -20.83 -19.80
C PRO A 8 31.90 -20.96 -20.49
N PHE A 9 30.80 -20.65 -19.79
CA PHE A 9 29.43 -20.75 -20.34
C PHE A 9 29.25 -20.00 -21.68
N ARG A 10 29.93 -18.86 -21.87
CA ARG A 10 29.88 -18.07 -23.10
C ARG A 10 30.42 -18.82 -24.31
N GLU A 11 31.29 -19.84 -24.13
CA GLU A 11 31.91 -20.63 -25.15
C GLU A 11 31.20 -21.94 -25.46
N LEU A 12 30.10 -22.23 -24.70
CA LEU A 12 29.23 -23.36 -24.99
C LEU A 12 28.50 -23.15 -26.33
N THR A 13 28.31 -24.22 -27.06
CA THR A 13 27.51 -24.25 -28.29
C THR A 13 26.02 -23.95 -27.94
N ALA A 14 25.24 -23.61 -28.98
CA ALA A 14 23.80 -23.40 -28.80
C ALA A 14 23.08 -24.63 -28.22
N GLN A 15 23.49 -25.83 -28.68
CA GLN A 15 22.93 -27.10 -28.19
C GLN A 15 23.31 -27.36 -26.74
N GLU A 16 24.53 -27.09 -26.31
CA GLU A 16 24.97 -27.23 -24.93
C GLU A 16 24.23 -26.25 -24.02
N ARG A 17 24.04 -24.99 -24.44
CA ARG A 17 23.24 -23.99 -23.68
C ARG A 17 21.79 -24.41 -23.55
N GLU A 18 21.20 -24.97 -24.61
CA GLU A 18 19.82 -25.48 -24.56
C GLU A 18 19.69 -26.60 -23.53
N ILE A 19 20.65 -27.51 -23.44
CA ILE A 19 20.68 -28.57 -22.43
C ILE A 19 20.78 -27.94 -21.01
N VAL A 20 21.65 -26.94 -20.83
CA VAL A 20 21.83 -26.29 -19.52
C VAL A 20 20.55 -25.57 -19.08
N PHE A 21 19.86 -24.87 -20.00
CA PHE A 21 18.64 -24.12 -19.65
C PHE A 21 17.38 -24.98 -19.58
N HIS A 22 17.19 -25.87 -20.57
CA HIS A 22 15.91 -26.56 -20.78
C HIS A 22 16.03 -28.09 -20.88
N GLY A 23 17.24 -28.64 -20.65
CA GLY A 23 17.45 -30.09 -20.73
C GLY A 23 16.51 -30.86 -19.81
N PRO A 24 16.03 -32.06 -20.21
CA PRO A 24 15.11 -32.84 -19.42
C PRO A 24 15.75 -33.33 -18.11
N ALA A 25 14.92 -33.56 -17.09
CA ALA A 25 15.37 -34.21 -15.87
C ALA A 25 15.80 -35.64 -16.19
N GLU A 26 17.06 -35.94 -15.98
CA GLU A 26 17.65 -37.25 -16.26
C GLU A 26 18.40 -37.81 -15.08
N LYS A 27 17.99 -39.00 -14.65
CA LYS A 27 18.65 -39.72 -13.54
C LYS A 27 19.84 -40.47 -14.11
N ARG A 28 21.02 -40.20 -13.55
CA ARG A 28 22.25 -40.88 -13.92
C ARG A 28 22.94 -41.48 -12.72
N HIS A 29 23.49 -42.65 -12.93
CA HIS A 29 24.39 -43.29 -12.01
C HIS A 29 25.80 -42.76 -12.25
N ILE A 30 26.42 -42.15 -11.23
CA ILE A 30 27.76 -41.58 -11.34
C ILE A 30 28.71 -42.18 -10.29
N PHE A 31 29.93 -42.38 -10.69
CA PHE A 31 31.04 -42.65 -9.82
C PHE A 31 31.63 -41.35 -9.35
N TYR A 32 31.64 -41.11 -8.07
CA TYR A 32 32.22 -39.91 -7.45
C TYR A 32 33.40 -40.31 -6.57
N VAL A 33 34.54 -39.69 -6.78
CA VAL A 33 35.70 -39.79 -5.94
C VAL A 33 35.82 -38.50 -5.14
N ASN A 34 35.77 -38.61 -3.82
CA ASN A 34 35.97 -37.46 -2.95
C ASN A 34 37.47 -37.12 -2.88
N GLU A 35 37.88 -36.02 -3.47
CA GLU A 35 39.27 -35.57 -3.55
C GLU A 35 39.94 -35.36 -2.16
N LYS A 36 39.17 -35.20 -1.08
CA LYS A 36 39.68 -35.00 0.27
C LYS A 36 39.90 -36.31 1.02
N THR A 37 39.14 -37.34 0.70
CA THR A 37 39.12 -38.59 1.47
C THR A 37 39.58 -39.81 0.65
N ASP A 38 39.80 -39.63 -0.66
CA ASP A 38 40.11 -40.66 -1.63
C ASP A 38 39.17 -41.86 -1.63
N VAL A 39 37.91 -41.62 -1.15
CA VAL A 39 36.86 -42.63 -1.13
C VAL A 39 36.03 -42.53 -2.39
N ALA A 40 35.97 -43.62 -3.14
CA ALA A 40 35.06 -43.77 -4.27
C ALA A 40 33.65 -44.19 -3.77
N ALA A 41 32.62 -43.51 -4.24
CA ALA A 41 31.25 -43.86 -3.93
C ALA A 41 30.42 -43.82 -5.23
N GLU A 42 29.46 -44.70 -5.32
CA GLU A 42 28.44 -44.68 -6.39
C GLU A 42 27.23 -43.93 -5.88
N MET A 43 26.71 -43.02 -6.68
CA MET A 43 25.47 -42.32 -6.35
C MET A 43 24.59 -42.09 -7.58
N ASP A 44 23.29 -42.16 -7.34
CA ASP A 44 22.31 -41.75 -8.31
C ASP A 44 22.12 -40.24 -8.23
N PHE A 45 22.42 -39.55 -9.29
CA PHE A 45 22.26 -38.11 -9.42
C PHE A 45 21.19 -37.81 -10.49
N THR A 46 20.24 -36.95 -10.15
CA THR A 46 19.28 -36.42 -11.12
C THR A 46 19.71 -35.04 -11.55
N TYR A 47 20.00 -34.92 -12.85
CA TYR A 47 20.23 -33.61 -13.44
C TYR A 47 18.91 -32.84 -13.54
N TYR A 48 18.96 -31.58 -13.22
CA TYR A 48 17.91 -30.61 -13.43
C TYR A 48 18.46 -29.41 -14.18
N SER A 49 17.75 -28.96 -15.20
CA SER A 49 18.11 -27.74 -15.93
C SER A 49 18.02 -26.49 -15.04
N ALA A 50 18.64 -25.40 -15.48
CA ALA A 50 18.63 -24.14 -14.73
C ALA A 50 17.20 -23.62 -14.53
N VAL A 51 16.36 -23.65 -15.57
CA VAL A 51 14.95 -23.22 -15.50
C VAL A 51 14.18 -24.08 -14.51
N HIS A 52 14.25 -25.42 -14.61
CA HIS A 52 13.58 -26.31 -13.66
C HIS A 52 14.04 -26.08 -12.20
N THR A 53 15.32 -25.80 -12.01
CA THR A 53 15.87 -25.51 -10.67
C THR A 53 15.25 -24.23 -10.08
N VAL A 54 15.10 -23.16 -10.89
CA VAL A 54 14.46 -21.90 -10.47
C VAL A 54 12.97 -22.10 -10.22
N GLU A 55 12.24 -22.81 -11.09
CA GLU A 55 10.82 -23.12 -10.92
C GLU A 55 10.57 -23.94 -9.65
N ASN A 56 11.38 -24.97 -9.40
CA ASN A 56 11.29 -25.77 -8.18
C ASN A 56 11.66 -24.96 -6.93
N ALA A 57 12.62 -24.05 -7.03
CA ALA A 57 12.93 -23.14 -5.93
C ALA A 57 11.77 -22.17 -5.66
N LEU A 58 11.16 -21.61 -6.71
CA LEU A 58 10.00 -20.71 -6.60
C LEU A 58 8.81 -21.39 -5.95
N SER A 59 8.50 -22.63 -6.32
CA SER A 59 7.39 -23.41 -5.73
C SER A 59 7.56 -23.70 -4.23
N LYS A 60 8.78 -23.62 -3.71
CA LYS A 60 9.14 -23.88 -2.30
C LYS A 60 9.36 -22.63 -1.47
N VAL A 61 9.24 -21.44 -2.08
CA VAL A 61 9.40 -20.16 -1.36
C VAL A 61 8.29 -19.99 -0.33
N LYS A 62 8.68 -19.73 0.93
CA LYS A 62 7.75 -19.53 2.06
C LYS A 62 7.89 -18.15 2.70
N ASP A 63 8.96 -17.42 2.39
CA ASP A 63 9.28 -16.14 3.01
C ASP A 63 9.87 -15.14 2.00
N GLU A 64 9.97 -13.89 2.41
CA GLU A 64 10.54 -12.82 1.57
C GLU A 64 12.03 -13.02 1.24
N ARG A 65 12.78 -13.71 2.11
CA ARG A 65 14.21 -14.02 1.84
C ARG A 65 14.33 -14.99 0.69
N GLY A 66 13.49 -16.03 0.69
CA GLY A 66 13.39 -16.98 -0.41
C GLY A 66 13.01 -16.30 -1.69
N MET A 67 11.98 -15.43 -1.67
CA MET A 67 11.54 -14.67 -2.84
C MET A 67 12.65 -13.77 -3.39
N ARG A 68 13.37 -13.02 -2.55
CA ARG A 68 14.51 -12.19 -2.99
C ARG A 68 15.62 -13.00 -3.65
N ARG A 69 15.86 -14.23 -3.20
CA ARG A 69 16.87 -15.11 -3.78
C ARG A 69 16.48 -15.61 -5.18
N VAL A 70 15.22 -15.99 -5.36
CA VAL A 70 14.70 -16.50 -6.63
C VAL A 70 14.38 -15.36 -7.58
N GLY A 71 13.87 -14.24 -7.10
CA GLY A 71 13.40 -13.08 -7.86
C GLY A 71 14.46 -12.50 -8.82
N ARG A 72 15.75 -12.60 -8.48
CA ARG A 72 16.85 -12.17 -9.38
C ARG A 72 16.93 -12.96 -10.67
N PHE A 73 16.27 -14.10 -10.77
CA PHE A 73 16.21 -14.95 -11.97
C PHE A 73 14.85 -14.85 -12.66
N LEU A 74 13.90 -14.08 -12.11
CA LEU A 74 12.57 -13.90 -12.66
C LEU A 74 12.48 -12.54 -13.35
N HIS A 75 11.73 -12.51 -14.42
CA HIS A 75 11.34 -11.28 -15.09
C HIS A 75 9.81 -11.21 -15.09
N GLU A 76 9.28 -10.15 -14.50
CA GLU A 76 7.84 -9.90 -14.52
C GLU A 76 7.48 -9.12 -15.78
N ALA A 77 6.54 -9.64 -16.55
CA ALA A 77 6.04 -9.00 -17.74
C ALA A 77 4.51 -9.04 -17.77
N ARG A 78 3.92 -8.09 -18.47
CA ARG A 78 2.49 -8.13 -18.73
C ARG A 78 2.14 -9.38 -19.53
N CYS A 79 1.12 -10.11 -19.09
CA CYS A 79 0.60 -11.26 -19.82
C CYS A 79 0.17 -10.84 -21.24
N PRO A 80 0.69 -11.45 -22.31
CA PRO A 80 0.34 -11.06 -23.68
C PRO A 80 -1.11 -11.39 -24.03
N ALA A 81 -1.75 -12.35 -23.37
CA ALA A 81 -3.13 -12.74 -23.66
C ALA A 81 -4.16 -11.80 -23.00
N CYS A 82 -3.95 -11.43 -21.73
CA CYS A 82 -4.91 -10.59 -21.00
C CYS A 82 -4.44 -9.15 -20.76
N HIS A 83 -3.22 -8.80 -21.18
CA HIS A 83 -2.62 -7.47 -21.01
C HIS A 83 -2.68 -6.94 -19.56
N GLY A 84 -2.58 -7.85 -18.59
CA GLY A 84 -2.63 -7.52 -17.17
C GLY A 84 -4.03 -7.45 -16.56
N SER A 85 -5.10 -7.59 -17.34
CA SER A 85 -6.48 -7.55 -16.84
C SER A 85 -6.89 -8.75 -15.99
N ARG A 86 -6.17 -9.87 -16.10
CA ARG A 86 -6.50 -11.16 -15.45
C ARG A 86 -7.85 -11.75 -15.86
N LEU A 87 -8.50 -11.18 -16.88
CA LEU A 87 -9.80 -11.59 -17.41
C LEU A 87 -9.63 -12.27 -18.77
N SER A 88 -10.54 -13.19 -19.09
CA SER A 88 -10.64 -13.79 -20.42
C SER A 88 -11.13 -12.77 -21.45
N GLU A 89 -10.90 -13.03 -22.73
CA GLU A 89 -11.35 -12.15 -23.80
C GLU A 89 -12.88 -11.96 -23.80
N PRO A 90 -13.75 -12.98 -23.64
CA PRO A 90 -15.18 -12.80 -23.54
C PRO A 90 -15.61 -11.90 -22.37
N ALA A 91 -14.90 -11.96 -21.24
CA ALA A 91 -15.21 -11.11 -20.07
C ALA A 91 -14.82 -9.64 -20.32
N ARG A 92 -13.80 -9.38 -21.16
CA ARG A 92 -13.36 -8.04 -21.53
C ARG A 92 -14.18 -7.41 -22.64
N SER A 93 -14.77 -8.23 -23.52
CA SER A 93 -15.54 -7.75 -24.67
C SER A 93 -16.91 -7.17 -24.29
N THR A 94 -17.41 -7.47 -23.09
CA THR A 94 -18.66 -6.90 -22.58
C THR A 94 -18.40 -5.51 -22.02
N THR A 95 -19.11 -4.51 -22.54
CA THR A 95 -18.97 -3.12 -22.11
C THR A 95 -20.27 -2.55 -21.54
N VAL A 96 -20.14 -1.69 -20.55
CA VAL A 96 -21.22 -0.88 -19.99
C VAL A 96 -20.78 0.59 -20.04
N ARG A 97 -21.61 1.47 -20.62
CA ARG A 97 -21.26 2.87 -20.83
C ARG A 97 -19.87 3.07 -21.47
N GLY A 98 -19.54 2.21 -22.43
CA GLY A 98 -18.28 2.28 -23.20
C GLY A 98 -17.04 1.73 -22.50
N LEU A 99 -17.13 1.28 -21.25
CA LEU A 99 -16.02 0.66 -20.53
C LEU A 99 -16.22 -0.83 -20.33
N GLY A 100 -15.15 -1.60 -20.54
CA GLY A 100 -15.05 -2.99 -20.12
C GLY A 100 -14.84 -3.12 -18.60
N LEU A 101 -15.03 -4.32 -18.07
CA LEU A 101 -14.85 -4.57 -16.65
C LEU A 101 -13.43 -4.26 -16.16
N ASP A 102 -12.42 -4.57 -16.96
CA ASP A 102 -11.03 -4.30 -16.62
C ASP A 102 -10.71 -2.79 -16.66
N GLU A 103 -11.31 -2.04 -17.58
CA GLU A 103 -11.15 -0.59 -17.65
C GLU A 103 -11.84 0.08 -16.45
N ALA A 104 -13.06 -0.33 -16.12
CA ALA A 104 -13.78 0.16 -14.95
C ALA A 104 -13.00 -0.14 -13.65
N CYS A 105 -12.40 -1.33 -13.51
CA CYS A 105 -11.58 -1.66 -12.34
C CYS A 105 -10.29 -0.83 -12.22
N ARG A 106 -9.80 -0.21 -13.31
CA ARG A 106 -8.63 0.68 -13.30
C ARG A 106 -8.97 2.12 -12.94
N LEU A 107 -10.24 2.50 -13.00
CA LEU A 107 -10.64 3.84 -12.56
C LEU A 107 -10.27 4.04 -11.09
N ALA A 108 -9.90 5.26 -10.73
CA ALA A 108 -9.86 5.63 -9.33
C ALA A 108 -11.26 5.44 -8.71
N LEU A 109 -11.32 5.04 -7.45
CA LEU A 109 -12.59 4.71 -6.79
C LEU A 109 -13.60 5.86 -6.86
N ALA A 110 -13.12 7.11 -6.79
CA ALA A 110 -13.96 8.31 -6.95
C ALA A 110 -14.61 8.34 -8.35
N ASP A 111 -13.81 8.15 -9.40
CA ASP A 111 -14.27 8.17 -10.79
C ASP A 111 -15.16 6.95 -11.08
N LEU A 112 -14.84 5.79 -10.48
CA LEU A 112 -15.66 4.58 -10.60
C LEU A 112 -17.07 4.79 -10.06
N VAL A 113 -17.21 5.43 -8.90
CA VAL A 113 -18.53 5.73 -8.31
C VAL A 113 -19.32 6.70 -9.20
N GLU A 114 -18.68 7.74 -9.71
CA GLU A 114 -19.30 8.69 -10.63
C GLU A 114 -19.74 8.02 -11.93
N TRP A 115 -18.90 7.22 -12.54
CA TRP A 115 -19.23 6.45 -13.72
C TRP A 115 -20.37 5.47 -13.46
N ALA A 116 -20.35 4.73 -12.35
CA ALA A 116 -21.36 3.75 -12.00
C ALA A 116 -22.74 4.39 -11.76
N ALA A 117 -22.80 5.58 -11.17
CA ALA A 117 -24.03 6.31 -10.92
C ALA A 117 -24.84 6.57 -12.21
N GLY A 118 -24.19 6.65 -13.36
CA GLY A 118 -24.86 6.82 -14.64
C GLY A 118 -25.32 5.52 -15.31
N ILE A 119 -24.98 4.32 -14.78
CA ILE A 119 -25.34 3.03 -15.38
C ILE A 119 -26.86 2.83 -15.49
N PRO A 120 -27.67 3.08 -14.43
CA PRO A 120 -29.11 2.84 -14.50
C PRO A 120 -29.81 3.58 -15.65
N GLY A 121 -29.32 4.79 -16.00
CA GLY A 121 -29.89 5.58 -17.08
C GLY A 121 -29.59 5.05 -18.50
N THR A 122 -28.75 4.04 -18.63
CA THR A 122 -28.41 3.41 -19.92
C THR A 122 -28.96 1.99 -20.07
N MET A 123 -29.69 1.52 -19.05
CA MET A 123 -30.28 0.18 -19.06
C MET A 123 -31.70 0.19 -19.65
N PRO A 124 -32.13 -0.93 -20.26
CA PRO A 124 -33.53 -1.14 -20.58
C PRO A 124 -34.42 -1.02 -19.33
N ASP A 125 -35.66 -0.53 -19.50
CA ASP A 125 -36.60 -0.24 -18.40
C ASP A 125 -36.74 -1.38 -17.41
N GLU A 126 -36.73 -2.64 -17.89
CA GLU A 126 -36.85 -3.86 -17.08
C GLU A 126 -35.65 -4.08 -16.15
N LEU A 127 -34.47 -3.55 -16.49
CA LEU A 127 -33.22 -3.73 -15.76
C LEU A 127 -32.85 -2.52 -14.89
N VAL A 128 -33.51 -1.37 -15.06
CA VAL A 128 -33.19 -0.13 -14.33
C VAL A 128 -33.21 -0.32 -12.81
N ALA A 129 -34.25 -0.99 -12.29
CA ALA A 129 -34.42 -1.19 -10.85
C ALA A 129 -33.27 -2.05 -10.27
N MET A 130 -32.93 -3.14 -10.95
CA MET A 130 -31.82 -4.01 -10.56
C MET A 130 -30.47 -3.30 -10.65
N ALA A 131 -30.22 -2.58 -11.75
CA ALA A 131 -29.00 -1.82 -11.93
C ALA A 131 -28.84 -0.75 -10.85
N ARG A 132 -29.92 -0.05 -10.50
CA ARG A 132 -29.92 0.93 -9.42
C ARG A 132 -29.54 0.32 -8.07
N GLN A 133 -30.14 -0.81 -7.72
CA GLN A 133 -29.84 -1.50 -6.48
C GLN A 133 -28.36 -1.90 -6.38
N ILE A 134 -27.77 -2.43 -7.47
CA ILE A 134 -26.35 -2.81 -7.51
C ILE A 134 -25.44 -1.58 -7.37
N VAL A 135 -25.76 -0.50 -8.07
CA VAL A 135 -24.99 0.75 -8.02
C VAL A 135 -25.08 1.39 -6.64
N ASP A 136 -26.25 1.38 -6.01
CA ASP A 136 -26.44 1.90 -4.66
C ASP A 136 -25.59 1.12 -3.64
N GLU A 137 -25.55 -0.21 -3.74
CA GLU A 137 -24.71 -1.03 -2.86
C GLU A 137 -23.21 -0.77 -3.06
N LEU A 138 -22.77 -0.65 -4.32
CA LEU A 138 -21.41 -0.25 -4.65
C LEU A 138 -21.07 1.13 -4.05
N THR A 139 -21.97 2.10 -4.24
CA THR A 139 -21.78 3.48 -3.78
C THR A 139 -21.68 3.56 -2.26
N VAL A 140 -22.55 2.86 -1.54
CA VAL A 140 -22.52 2.79 -0.06
C VAL A 140 -21.18 2.22 0.43
N THR A 141 -20.73 1.13 -0.21
CA THR A 141 -19.44 0.52 0.15
C THR A 141 -18.25 1.42 -0.17
N ALA A 142 -18.26 2.04 -1.34
CA ALA A 142 -17.19 2.92 -1.80
C ALA A 142 -17.12 4.23 -0.99
N ARG A 143 -18.26 4.78 -0.56
CA ARG A 143 -18.32 6.04 0.19
C ARG A 143 -17.41 5.99 1.43
N ARG A 144 -17.41 4.90 2.17
CA ARG A 144 -16.55 4.74 3.36
C ARG A 144 -15.06 4.80 3.01
N LEU A 145 -14.67 4.21 1.89
CA LEU A 145 -13.30 4.29 1.41
C LEU A 145 -12.94 5.72 0.97
N LEU A 146 -13.88 6.42 0.33
CA LEU A 146 -13.70 7.83 -0.06
C LEU A 146 -13.52 8.73 1.16
N GLU A 147 -14.37 8.59 2.18
CA GLU A 147 -14.31 9.32 3.46
C GLU A 147 -12.96 9.09 4.17
N LEU A 148 -12.42 7.86 4.10
CA LEU A 148 -11.10 7.52 4.61
C LEU A 148 -9.93 7.96 3.71
N GLY A 149 -10.20 8.78 2.68
CA GLY A 149 -9.18 9.33 1.79
C GLY A 149 -8.56 8.32 0.82
N LEU A 150 -9.26 7.22 0.51
CA LEU A 150 -8.79 6.17 -0.39
C LEU A 150 -9.37 6.28 -1.81
N GLY A 151 -9.95 7.43 -2.16
CA GLY A 151 -10.61 7.65 -3.46
C GLY A 151 -9.70 7.50 -4.69
N TYR A 152 -8.40 7.60 -4.52
CA TYR A 152 -7.40 7.43 -5.57
C TYR A 152 -7.02 5.97 -5.85
N LEU A 153 -7.43 5.03 -4.99
CA LEU A 153 -7.18 3.61 -5.22
C LEU A 153 -8.08 3.07 -6.34
N SER A 154 -7.55 2.11 -7.09
CA SER A 154 -8.32 1.36 -8.07
C SER A 154 -8.57 -0.08 -7.61
N LEU A 155 -9.63 -0.71 -8.12
CA LEU A 155 -10.00 -2.08 -7.74
C LEU A 155 -9.01 -3.13 -8.26
N ASP A 156 -8.26 -2.84 -9.30
CA ASP A 156 -7.26 -3.72 -9.88
C ASP A 156 -5.93 -3.70 -9.12
N ARG A 157 -5.72 -2.71 -8.24
CA ARG A 157 -4.51 -2.57 -7.46
C ARG A 157 -4.31 -3.75 -6.50
N ALA A 158 -3.16 -4.39 -6.58
CA ALA A 158 -2.83 -5.52 -5.72
C ALA A 158 -2.72 -5.07 -4.24
N SER A 159 -3.36 -5.81 -3.33
CA SER A 159 -3.35 -5.50 -1.89
C SER A 159 -1.94 -5.50 -1.26
N SER A 160 -0.99 -6.25 -1.84
CA SER A 160 0.41 -6.26 -1.44
C SER A 160 1.14 -4.94 -1.70
N THR A 161 0.62 -4.09 -2.59
CA THR A 161 1.19 -2.77 -2.90
C THR A 161 0.62 -1.65 -2.03
N LEU A 162 -0.38 -1.95 -1.20
CA LEU A 162 -0.94 -0.99 -0.26
C LEU A 162 0.03 -0.74 0.90
N SER A 163 0.19 0.51 1.28
CA SER A 163 0.89 0.89 2.51
C SER A 163 0.18 0.35 3.75
N THR A 164 0.84 0.34 4.89
CA THR A 164 0.25 -0.11 6.15
C THR A 164 -1.00 0.68 6.51
N GLY A 165 -0.96 2.02 6.39
CA GLY A 165 -2.12 2.88 6.66
C GLY A 165 -3.27 2.68 5.66
N GLU A 166 -2.97 2.48 4.35
CA GLU A 166 -4.01 2.15 3.36
C GLU A 166 -4.71 0.83 3.70
N ARG A 167 -3.94 -0.21 4.03
CA ARG A 167 -4.50 -1.52 4.42
C ARG A 167 -5.38 -1.42 5.66
N GLN A 168 -4.93 -0.69 6.68
CA GLN A 168 -5.68 -0.47 7.91
C GLN A 168 -7.01 0.21 7.64
N ARG A 169 -7.02 1.27 6.83
CA ARG A 169 -8.24 1.99 6.43
C ARG A 169 -9.20 1.12 5.61
N VAL A 170 -8.70 0.30 4.69
CA VAL A 170 -9.53 -0.67 3.96
C VAL A 170 -10.17 -1.69 4.91
N GLN A 171 -9.41 -2.18 5.91
CA GLN A 171 -9.95 -3.09 6.92
C GLN A 171 -11.01 -2.41 7.80
N LEU A 172 -10.79 -1.15 8.18
CA LEU A 172 -11.73 -0.35 8.95
C LEU A 172 -13.05 -0.14 8.19
N ALA A 173 -12.99 0.26 6.92
CA ALA A 173 -14.18 0.37 6.06
C ALA A 173 -14.96 -0.94 5.95
N ARG A 174 -14.25 -2.07 5.90
CA ARG A 174 -14.85 -3.41 5.88
C ARG A 174 -15.53 -3.77 7.22
N ALA A 175 -14.95 -3.35 8.34
CA ALA A 175 -15.50 -3.61 9.69
C ALA A 175 -16.88 -2.98 9.86
N VAL A 176 -17.04 -1.72 9.46
CA VAL A 176 -18.33 -1.00 9.50
C VAL A 176 -19.40 -1.69 8.64
N ARG A 177 -19.01 -2.22 7.48
CA ARG A 177 -19.95 -2.94 6.60
C ARG A 177 -20.59 -4.16 7.27
N ASN A 178 -19.86 -4.83 8.14
CA ASN A 178 -20.30 -6.12 8.72
C ASN A 178 -21.42 -6.00 9.76
N ARG A 179 -21.76 -4.78 10.21
CA ARG A 179 -22.80 -4.48 11.22
C ARG A 179 -22.77 -5.43 12.44
N THR A 180 -21.57 -5.77 12.87
CA THR A 180 -21.39 -6.54 14.12
C THR A 180 -21.67 -5.63 15.30
N THR A 181 -22.25 -6.18 16.37
CA THR A 181 -22.57 -5.45 17.61
C THR A 181 -21.84 -6.07 18.79
N GLY A 182 -21.53 -5.28 19.82
CA GLY A 182 -20.87 -5.75 21.05
C GLY A 182 -19.40 -6.12 20.87
N VAL A 183 -18.74 -5.58 19.86
CA VAL A 183 -17.31 -5.81 19.56
C VAL A 183 -16.48 -4.65 20.08
N LEU A 184 -15.29 -4.94 20.60
CA LEU A 184 -14.26 -3.95 20.89
C LEU A 184 -13.31 -3.84 19.67
N TYR A 185 -13.29 -2.69 19.02
CA TYR A 185 -12.34 -2.35 17.97
C TYR A 185 -11.13 -1.65 18.59
N VAL A 186 -9.95 -2.22 18.40
CA VAL A 186 -8.69 -1.62 18.84
C VAL A 186 -7.96 -1.09 17.59
N LEU A 187 -7.75 0.22 17.56
CA LEU A 187 -7.13 0.93 16.44
C LEU A 187 -5.83 1.56 16.93
N ASP A 188 -4.72 1.12 16.35
CA ASP A 188 -3.38 1.61 16.67
C ASP A 188 -2.91 2.57 15.57
N GLU A 189 -2.71 3.84 15.93
CA GLU A 189 -2.32 4.96 15.05
C GLU A 189 -3.14 5.05 13.74
N PRO A 190 -4.49 5.02 13.79
CA PRO A 190 -5.30 5.04 12.57
C PRO A 190 -5.21 6.36 11.79
N SER A 191 -4.76 7.46 12.41
CA SER A 191 -4.54 8.76 11.77
C SER A 191 -3.24 8.79 10.94
N ILE A 192 -2.34 7.82 11.10
CA ILE A 192 -1.01 7.86 10.47
C ILE A 192 -1.10 8.00 8.95
N GLY A 193 -0.41 8.99 8.41
CA GLY A 193 -0.41 9.28 6.98
C GLY A 193 -1.72 9.84 6.42
N LEU A 194 -2.70 10.15 7.28
CA LEU A 194 -3.86 10.93 6.88
C LEU A 194 -3.51 12.41 6.73
N HIS A 195 -4.10 13.02 5.73
CA HIS A 195 -4.16 14.47 5.67
C HIS A 195 -5.23 14.96 6.66
N PRO A 196 -5.06 16.11 7.35
CA PRO A 196 -6.06 16.63 8.29
C PRO A 196 -7.50 16.64 7.74
N ALA A 197 -7.68 16.94 6.46
CA ALA A 197 -9.00 16.89 5.80
C ALA A 197 -9.66 15.50 5.77
N ASN A 198 -8.92 14.43 6.04
CA ASN A 198 -9.46 13.07 6.06
C ASN A 198 -9.67 12.53 7.48
N VAL A 199 -9.28 13.28 8.53
CA VAL A 199 -9.50 12.90 9.92
C VAL A 199 -11.00 12.86 10.23
N ASP A 200 -11.78 13.80 9.69
CA ASP A 200 -13.24 13.83 9.85
C ASP A 200 -13.93 12.57 9.32
N GLY A 201 -13.43 12.04 8.18
CA GLY A 201 -13.91 10.77 7.63
C GLY A 201 -13.62 9.59 8.55
N LEU A 202 -12.42 9.55 9.16
CA LEU A 202 -12.05 8.55 10.15
C LEU A 202 -12.94 8.62 11.39
N LEU A 203 -13.18 9.82 11.90
CA LEU A 203 -14.11 10.06 13.01
C LEU A 203 -15.55 9.63 12.67
N GLY A 204 -16.00 9.90 11.44
CA GLY A 204 -17.30 9.44 10.94
C GLY A 204 -17.45 7.93 11.02
N VAL A 205 -16.42 7.20 10.58
CA VAL A 205 -16.39 5.72 10.65
C VAL A 205 -16.42 5.22 12.09
N MET A 206 -15.69 5.85 13.01
CA MET A 206 -15.71 5.49 14.44
C MET A 206 -17.09 5.73 15.06
N ARG A 207 -17.73 6.88 14.75
CA ARG A 207 -19.10 7.18 15.22
C ARG A 207 -20.11 6.15 14.73
N ASP A 208 -19.98 5.65 13.49
CA ASP A 208 -20.84 4.58 12.97
C ASP A 208 -20.64 3.26 13.75
N LEU A 209 -19.40 2.89 14.07
CA LEU A 209 -19.13 1.70 14.90
C LEU A 209 -19.76 1.82 16.28
N LEU A 210 -19.68 3.00 16.90
CA LEU A 210 -20.31 3.27 18.20
C LEU A 210 -21.84 3.21 18.09
N ALA A 211 -22.43 3.81 17.04
CA ALA A 211 -23.87 3.80 16.80
C ALA A 211 -24.42 2.38 16.59
N ASP A 212 -23.61 1.47 16.02
CA ASP A 212 -23.93 0.04 15.87
C ASP A 212 -23.77 -0.75 17.21
N GLY A 213 -23.51 -0.07 18.34
CA GLY A 213 -23.41 -0.70 19.68
C GLY A 213 -22.05 -1.38 19.94
N ASN A 214 -21.01 -0.93 19.31
CA ASN A 214 -19.64 -1.39 19.54
C ASN A 214 -18.88 -0.43 20.46
N SER A 215 -17.66 -0.84 20.86
CA SER A 215 -16.70 0.00 21.57
C SER A 215 -15.46 0.22 20.69
N VAL A 216 -14.89 1.41 20.78
CA VAL A 216 -13.67 1.75 20.02
C VAL A 216 -12.59 2.20 21.01
N LEU A 217 -11.45 1.54 21.00
CA LEU A 217 -10.23 1.94 21.71
C LEU A 217 -9.22 2.42 20.66
N VAL A 218 -8.86 3.69 20.75
CA VAL A 218 -7.92 4.31 19.83
C VAL A 218 -6.62 4.60 20.57
N VAL A 219 -5.51 4.19 19.98
CA VAL A 219 -4.16 4.61 20.38
C VAL A 219 -3.67 5.57 19.32
N ASP A 220 -3.57 6.85 19.63
CA ASP A 220 -3.18 7.88 18.67
C ASP A 220 -2.60 9.10 19.40
N HIS A 221 -1.99 9.99 18.63
CA HIS A 221 -1.41 11.25 19.11
C HIS A 221 -1.97 12.49 18.36
N ASP A 222 -2.92 12.29 17.44
CA ASP A 222 -3.61 13.38 16.75
C ASP A 222 -4.60 14.08 17.69
N ALA A 223 -4.36 15.35 18.00
CA ALA A 223 -5.17 16.12 18.93
C ALA A 223 -6.62 16.28 18.48
N ALA A 224 -6.91 16.31 17.17
CA ALA A 224 -8.27 16.41 16.66
C ALA A 224 -9.05 15.12 16.95
N LEU A 225 -8.40 13.99 16.83
CA LEU A 225 -8.98 12.67 17.13
C LEU A 225 -9.17 12.49 18.65
N LEU A 226 -8.15 12.82 19.45
CA LEU A 226 -8.22 12.70 20.92
C LEU A 226 -9.30 13.59 21.53
N ARG A 227 -9.58 14.75 20.94
CA ARG A 227 -10.65 15.68 21.39
C ARG A 227 -12.05 15.06 21.29
N GLU A 228 -12.27 14.16 20.35
CA GLU A 228 -13.56 13.50 20.12
C GLU A 228 -13.79 12.26 20.99
N ALA A 229 -12.77 11.83 21.77
CA ALA A 229 -12.90 10.69 22.66
C ALA A 229 -13.76 11.04 23.88
N ASP A 230 -14.60 10.10 24.32
CA ASP A 230 -15.40 10.24 25.55
C ASP A 230 -14.53 10.12 26.80
N TRP A 231 -13.49 9.29 26.71
CA TRP A 231 -12.56 8.97 27.79
C TRP A 231 -11.12 9.03 27.32
N LEU A 232 -10.27 9.72 28.08
CA LEU A 232 -8.83 9.80 27.80
C LEU A 232 -8.04 9.01 28.84
N LEU A 233 -7.12 8.18 28.35
CA LEU A 233 -6.14 7.45 29.14
C LEU A 233 -4.75 7.86 28.65
N GLU A 234 -4.03 8.62 29.47
CA GLU A 234 -2.68 9.08 29.15
C GLU A 234 -1.65 8.23 29.88
N ILE A 235 -0.69 7.69 29.11
CA ILE A 235 0.40 6.87 29.62
C ILE A 235 1.69 7.68 29.56
N GLY A 236 2.45 7.67 30.65
CA GLY A 236 3.69 8.43 30.81
C GLY A 236 4.42 8.04 32.10
N PRO A 237 5.11 9.01 32.76
CA PRO A 237 5.33 10.40 32.33
C PRO A 237 6.39 10.58 31.23
N GLY A 238 7.18 9.56 30.93
CA GLY A 238 8.25 9.59 29.94
C GLY A 238 8.25 8.38 29.02
N SER A 239 9.38 8.14 28.36
CA SER A 239 9.57 6.98 27.50
C SER A 239 10.52 5.95 28.13
N GLY A 240 10.46 4.70 27.72
CA GLY A 240 11.33 3.63 28.21
C GLY A 240 11.13 3.34 29.71
N ARG A 241 12.16 3.48 30.52
CA ARG A 241 12.09 3.18 31.96
C ARG A 241 11.23 4.15 32.78
N GLU A 242 11.02 5.34 32.26
CA GLU A 242 10.19 6.39 32.87
C GLU A 242 8.75 6.40 32.34
N GLY A 243 8.38 5.41 31.55
CA GLY A 243 7.06 5.24 30.99
C GLY A 243 6.29 4.08 31.62
N GLY A 244 5.07 3.86 31.14
CA GLY A 244 4.26 2.70 31.51
C GLY A 244 3.34 2.95 32.71
N GLU A 245 3.29 4.18 33.24
CA GLU A 245 2.35 4.58 34.31
C GLU A 245 1.13 5.31 33.70
N ILE A 246 -0.01 5.16 34.33
CA ILE A 246 -1.20 5.94 33.98
C ILE A 246 -1.06 7.32 34.62
N VAL A 247 -0.91 8.36 33.82
CA VAL A 247 -0.81 9.75 34.26
C VAL A 247 -2.20 10.34 34.49
N VAL A 248 -3.10 10.11 33.53
CA VAL A 248 -4.50 10.56 33.58
C VAL A 248 -5.40 9.44 33.08
N SER A 249 -6.54 9.27 33.73
CA SER A 249 -7.65 8.39 33.32
C SER A 249 -8.96 8.97 33.71
N ALA A 250 -9.60 9.72 32.81
CA ALA A 250 -10.79 10.50 33.06
C ALA A 250 -11.61 10.77 31.79
N PRO A 251 -12.86 11.26 31.91
CA PRO A 251 -13.56 11.87 30.79
C PRO A 251 -12.67 12.94 30.14
N THR A 252 -12.70 13.05 28.81
CA THR A 252 -11.79 13.96 28.09
C THR A 252 -11.86 15.40 28.59
N ALA A 253 -13.06 15.90 28.94
CA ALA A 253 -13.23 17.23 29.50
C ALA A 253 -12.49 17.45 30.85
N ASP A 254 -12.45 16.44 31.72
CA ASP A 254 -11.73 16.49 32.98
C ASP A 254 -10.22 16.26 32.77
N ALA A 255 -9.85 15.37 31.84
CA ALA A 255 -8.46 15.06 31.50
C ALA A 255 -7.72 16.28 30.99
N VAL A 256 -8.34 17.11 30.13
CA VAL A 256 -7.73 18.35 29.61
C VAL A 256 -7.61 19.45 30.67
N ALA A 257 -8.31 19.35 31.81
CA ALA A 257 -8.19 20.27 32.95
C ALA A 257 -7.15 19.76 33.97
N ASP A 258 -6.67 18.52 33.86
CA ASP A 258 -5.74 17.95 34.82
C ASP A 258 -4.30 18.49 34.56
N PRO A 259 -3.67 19.12 35.57
CA PRO A 259 -2.32 19.65 35.41
C PRO A 259 -1.26 18.59 35.19
N ALA A 260 -1.53 17.32 35.44
CA ALA A 260 -0.61 16.20 35.14
C ALA A 260 -0.63 15.82 33.65
N SER A 261 -1.69 16.17 32.92
CA SER A 261 -1.80 15.85 31.50
C SER A 261 -0.79 16.63 30.66
N ARG A 262 0.02 15.92 29.90
CA ARG A 262 0.97 16.49 28.95
C ARG A 262 0.35 16.73 27.58
N ILE A 263 -0.70 15.98 27.25
CA ILE A 263 -1.38 16.14 25.96
C ILE A 263 -2.44 17.25 25.99
N ALA A 264 -2.93 17.64 27.18
CA ALA A 264 -3.96 18.64 27.34
C ALA A 264 -3.69 19.95 26.59
N PRO A 265 -2.50 20.61 26.68
CA PRO A 265 -2.25 21.84 25.98
C PRO A 265 -2.36 21.72 24.45
N PHE A 266 -2.08 20.55 23.89
CA PHE A 266 -2.21 20.28 22.46
C PHE A 266 -3.67 20.06 22.05
N ILE A 267 -4.44 19.41 22.90
CA ILE A 267 -5.89 19.20 22.68
C ILE A 267 -6.64 20.53 22.76
N THR A 268 -6.31 21.39 23.75
CA THR A 268 -6.95 22.71 23.92
C THR A 268 -6.46 23.73 22.91
N GLY A 269 -5.27 23.54 22.35
CA GLY A 269 -4.62 24.49 21.42
C GLY A 269 -3.78 25.54 22.15
N ASP A 270 -3.56 25.39 23.47
CA ASP A 270 -2.78 26.32 24.30
C ASP A 270 -1.28 25.97 24.34
N ALA A 271 -0.86 24.93 23.64
CA ALA A 271 0.54 24.53 23.60
C ALA A 271 1.40 25.61 22.92
N ASP A 272 2.47 26.00 23.60
CA ASP A 272 3.51 26.84 23.00
C ASP A 272 4.26 26.03 21.91
N VAL A 273 4.00 26.37 20.66
CA VAL A 273 4.73 25.78 19.52
C VAL A 273 5.96 26.64 19.23
N LEU A 274 7.14 26.05 19.46
CA LEU A 274 8.40 26.70 19.08
C LEU A 274 8.49 26.79 17.57
N CYS A 275 8.27 27.97 17.03
CA CYS A 275 8.49 28.24 15.60
C CYS A 275 9.90 28.73 15.36
N ARG A 276 10.60 28.10 14.41
CA ARG A 276 11.86 28.63 13.89
C ARG A 276 11.59 29.94 13.15
N GLU A 277 12.49 30.92 13.28
CA GLU A 277 12.46 32.08 12.44
C GLU A 277 12.58 31.67 10.96
N GLN A 278 11.62 32.11 10.16
CA GLN A 278 11.60 31.85 8.73
C GLN A 278 12.37 32.89 7.97
N ALA A 279 13.01 32.52 6.87
CA ALA A 279 13.63 33.51 5.98
C ALA A 279 12.56 34.42 5.39
N PRO A 280 12.86 35.77 5.28
CA PRO A 280 12.00 36.66 4.53
C PRO A 280 11.75 36.18 3.12
N ALA A 281 10.56 36.46 2.57
CA ALA A 281 10.14 35.93 1.27
C ALA A 281 11.16 36.32 0.14
N GLU A 282 11.72 37.50 0.20
CA GLU A 282 12.73 38.00 -0.73
C GLU A 282 14.07 37.27 -0.64
N GLU A 283 14.39 36.66 0.50
CA GLU A 283 15.68 35.99 0.77
C GLU A 283 15.60 34.47 0.66
N VAL A 284 14.40 33.91 0.37
CA VAL A 284 14.20 32.47 0.34
C VAL A 284 15.13 31.78 -0.66
N PHE A 285 15.40 32.39 -1.80
CA PHE A 285 16.21 31.85 -2.88
C PHE A 285 17.65 32.41 -2.96
N ASP A 286 18.13 33.17 -1.98
CA ASP A 286 19.46 33.78 -1.99
C ASP A 286 20.60 32.76 -2.06
N HIS A 287 20.39 31.55 -1.61
CA HIS A 287 21.38 30.47 -1.63
C HIS A 287 21.31 29.58 -2.89
N GLY A 288 20.39 29.89 -3.80
CA GLY A 288 20.17 29.10 -5.00
C GLY A 288 18.85 28.31 -4.97
N ALA A 289 18.61 27.56 -6.05
CA ALA A 289 17.41 26.75 -6.21
C ALA A 289 17.70 25.46 -7.00
N ILE A 290 17.15 24.36 -6.53
CA ILE A 290 17.04 23.13 -7.30
C ILE A 290 15.81 23.30 -8.21
N ARG A 291 16.01 23.32 -9.52
CA ARG A 291 14.90 23.34 -10.47
C ARG A 291 14.47 21.93 -10.81
N LEU A 292 13.18 21.68 -10.71
CA LEU A 292 12.55 20.42 -11.08
C LEU A 292 11.51 20.69 -12.18
N GLU A 293 11.81 20.21 -13.37
CA GLU A 293 10.90 20.22 -14.53
C GLU A 293 10.59 18.78 -14.89
N THR A 294 9.30 18.40 -14.91
CA THR A 294 8.87 17.04 -15.21
C THR A 294 7.78 16.99 -16.25
N ALA A 295 7.81 15.93 -17.09
CA ALA A 295 6.63 15.45 -17.79
C ALA A 295 5.63 14.83 -16.79
N PRO A 296 4.38 14.54 -17.18
CA PRO A 296 3.43 13.87 -16.31
C PRO A 296 3.94 12.50 -15.85
N ILE A 297 3.90 12.24 -14.54
CA ILE A 297 4.29 10.97 -13.92
C ILE A 297 3.14 10.52 -13.00
N HIS A 298 2.46 9.44 -13.34
CA HIS A 298 1.29 8.94 -12.61
C HIS A 298 0.24 10.04 -12.40
N THR A 299 -0.05 10.42 -11.14
CA THR A 299 -0.99 11.48 -10.77
C THR A 299 -0.37 12.89 -10.81
N VAL A 300 0.97 12.98 -10.86
CA VAL A 300 1.68 14.26 -10.96
C VAL A 300 1.59 14.76 -12.38
N ARG A 301 1.00 15.95 -12.57
CA ARG A 301 0.95 16.64 -13.87
C ARG A 301 2.32 17.20 -14.21
N ALA A 302 2.53 17.56 -15.48
CA ALA A 302 3.71 18.31 -15.86
C ALA A 302 3.84 19.56 -14.98
N LEU A 303 5.01 19.75 -14.39
CA LEU A 303 5.28 20.87 -13.49
C LEU A 303 6.70 21.43 -13.70
N ASP A 304 6.86 22.70 -13.44
CA ASP A 304 8.13 23.41 -13.29
C ASP A 304 8.10 24.08 -11.91
N VAL A 305 8.98 23.67 -11.00
CA VAL A 305 9.04 24.18 -9.64
C VAL A 305 10.49 24.38 -9.20
N ALA A 306 10.75 25.48 -8.48
CA ALA A 306 12.02 25.74 -7.85
C ALA A 306 11.93 25.40 -6.35
N ILE A 307 12.88 24.63 -5.87
CA ILE A 307 13.04 24.28 -4.46
C ILE A 307 14.25 25.06 -3.93
N PRO A 308 14.08 25.94 -2.93
CA PRO A 308 15.18 26.78 -2.44
C PRO A 308 16.25 25.94 -1.73
N GLU A 309 17.51 26.20 -2.05
CA GLU A 309 18.65 25.58 -1.39
C GLU A 309 18.86 26.13 0.03
N GLN A 310 19.42 25.30 0.91
CA GLN A 310 19.70 25.63 2.33
C GLN A 310 18.47 26.14 3.10
N ARG A 311 17.28 25.72 2.68
CA ARG A 311 15.99 26.03 3.33
C ARG A 311 15.24 24.74 3.66
N LEU A 312 14.37 24.82 4.64
CA LEU A 312 13.42 23.74 4.93
C LEU A 312 12.20 23.90 4.02
N THR A 313 12.05 22.96 3.09
CA THR A 313 10.89 22.91 2.19
C THR A 313 9.97 21.76 2.60
N ALA A 314 8.69 22.06 2.80
CA ALA A 314 7.67 21.05 3.10
C ALA A 314 6.83 20.74 1.87
N VAL A 315 6.69 19.45 1.55
CA VAL A 315 5.77 18.96 0.51
C VAL A 315 4.53 18.38 1.19
N THR A 316 3.38 19.00 0.98
CA THR A 316 2.11 18.62 1.62
C THR A 316 1.02 18.39 0.57
N GLY A 317 -0.08 17.79 0.98
CA GLY A 317 -1.27 17.51 0.15
C GLY A 317 -2.00 16.26 0.64
N VAL A 318 -3.24 16.07 0.19
CA VAL A 318 -4.07 14.91 0.53
C VAL A 318 -3.41 13.58 0.12
N SER A 319 -3.88 12.48 0.71
CA SER A 319 -3.42 11.13 0.33
C SER A 319 -3.66 10.89 -1.17
N GLY A 320 -2.67 10.29 -1.85
CA GLY A 320 -2.77 10.05 -3.30
C GLY A 320 -2.51 11.25 -4.21
N SER A 321 -2.21 12.45 -3.68
CA SER A 321 -1.91 13.65 -4.50
C SER A 321 -0.59 13.60 -5.27
N GLY A 322 0.21 12.52 -5.12
CA GLY A 322 1.47 12.35 -5.83
C GLY A 322 2.72 12.85 -5.10
N LYS A 323 2.65 13.18 -3.79
CA LYS A 323 3.82 13.65 -3.01
C LYS A 323 5.03 12.72 -3.10
N THR A 324 4.81 11.43 -2.89
CA THR A 324 5.88 10.42 -2.93
C THR A 324 6.45 10.29 -4.34
N THR A 325 5.59 10.28 -5.36
CA THR A 325 5.99 10.27 -6.77
C THR A 325 6.84 11.48 -7.12
N LEU A 326 6.41 12.67 -6.69
CA LEU A 326 7.17 13.90 -6.91
C LEU A 326 8.58 13.82 -6.30
N VAL A 327 8.68 13.32 -5.06
CA VAL A 327 9.96 13.30 -4.35
C VAL A 327 10.84 12.14 -4.80
N LEU A 328 10.31 10.89 -4.83
CA LEU A 328 11.13 9.69 -5.04
C LEU A 328 11.31 9.30 -6.51
N GLU A 329 10.43 9.74 -7.41
CA GLU A 329 10.50 9.34 -8.81
C GLU A 329 10.84 10.50 -9.75
N ALA A 330 10.67 11.76 -9.28
CA ALA A 330 10.98 12.93 -10.08
C ALA A 330 12.18 13.71 -9.55
N LEU A 331 12.29 13.92 -8.23
CA LEU A 331 13.37 14.72 -7.64
C LEU A 331 14.60 13.88 -7.30
N VAL A 332 14.41 12.65 -6.84
CA VAL A 332 15.47 11.69 -6.44
C VAL A 332 15.28 10.41 -7.26
N PRO A 333 15.70 10.37 -8.54
CA PRO A 333 15.56 9.21 -9.41
C PRO A 333 16.49 8.05 -9.03
#